data_8e278155598edfb9e5eaeadc779e3ef0
#
_entry.id   8e278155598edfb9e5eaeadc779e3ef0
#
_cell.length_a   1.000
_cell.length_b   1.000
_cell.length_c   1.000
_cell.angle_alpha   90.00
_cell.angle_beta   90.00
_cell.angle_gamma   90.00
#
_symmetry.space_group_name_H-M   'P 1'
#
loop_
_entity.id
_entity.type
_entity.pdbx_description
1 polymer ?
#
loop_
_entity_poly.entity_id
_entity_poly.type
_entity_poly.pdbx_seq_one_letter_code
_entity_poly.pdbx_strand_id
1 'polypeptide(L)'
;MKTNHKILLGVLVGALIGVGGATAIHSQQAKVMPGYAIAEVDVTDPATFQKYAEKVPGTIAAYGGHYMVRGGKVASIEGDAPKRFVIIAFDSFEKAKAWEDSPEYGAIKGIRHASAKSRVFIVEGAAAQ
;
A
#
# COMPACT_ATOMS: atom_id res chain seq x y z
N MET A 1 -55.22 61.38 -4.42
CA MET A 1 -54.50 60.54 -3.49
C MET A 1 -53.64 59.54 -4.25
N LYS A 2 -52.42 59.69 -4.04
CA LYS A 2 -51.43 58.99 -4.85
C LYS A 2 -50.99 57.69 -4.21
N THR A 3 -51.27 56.60 -4.83
CA THR A 3 -50.85 55.31 -4.37
C THR A 3 -49.53 54.98 -5.12
N ASN A 4 -48.46 55.09 -4.41
CA ASN A 4 -47.17 54.68 -4.97
C ASN A 4 -47.00 53.19 -4.81
N HIS A 5 -47.18 52.49 -5.86
CA HIS A 5 -46.78 51.10 -5.96
C HIS A 5 -45.31 51.03 -6.31
N LYS A 6 -44.52 50.89 -5.31
CA LYS A 6 -43.13 50.46 -5.53
C LYS A 6 -43.15 48.98 -5.66
N ILE A 7 -43.06 48.54 -6.87
CA ILE A 7 -42.78 47.16 -7.22
C ILE A 7 -41.36 46.87 -6.81
N LEU A 8 -41.26 46.14 -5.73
CA LEU A 8 -39.96 45.58 -5.37
C LEU A 8 -39.72 44.39 -6.30
N LEU A 9 -38.93 44.61 -7.32
CA LEU A 9 -38.40 43.56 -8.10
C LEU A 9 -37.37 42.82 -7.26
N GLY A 10 -37.79 41.76 -6.64
CA GLY A 10 -36.89 40.84 -5.98
C GLY A 10 -36.02 40.20 -7.02
N VAL A 11 -34.78 40.58 -7.03
CA VAL A 11 -33.76 39.92 -7.83
C VAL A 11 -33.53 38.55 -7.22
N LEU A 12 -34.14 37.55 -7.79
CA LEU A 12 -33.77 36.19 -7.60
C LEU A 12 -32.57 35.95 -8.48
N VAL A 13 -31.44 36.39 -8.03
CA VAL A 13 -30.17 36.02 -8.67
C VAL A 13 -29.58 34.87 -7.91
N GLY A 14 -29.77 33.73 -8.47
CA GLY A 14 -28.73 32.78 -8.58
C GLY A 14 -28.25 32.02 -7.38
N ALA A 15 -29.01 31.04 -6.98
CA ALA A 15 -28.43 29.91 -6.27
C ALA A 15 -28.24 28.72 -7.21
N LEU A 16 -27.54 28.92 -8.32
CA LEU A 16 -27.27 27.86 -9.29
C LEU A 16 -25.78 27.66 -9.59
N ILE A 17 -24.92 28.15 -8.72
CA ILE A 17 -23.47 28.00 -8.91
C ILE A 17 -22.87 27.18 -7.76
N GLY A 18 -23.35 26.01 -7.54
CA GLY A 18 -22.80 25.22 -6.45
C GLY A 18 -22.69 23.72 -6.68
N VAL A 19 -23.38 23.19 -7.66
CA VAL A 19 -23.51 21.73 -7.79
C VAL A 19 -22.52 21.11 -8.76
N GLY A 20 -21.92 21.88 -9.66
CA GLY A 20 -20.98 21.36 -10.64
C GLY A 20 -19.54 21.22 -10.16
N GLY A 21 -19.15 21.94 -9.09
CA GLY A 21 -17.76 21.97 -8.62
C GLY A 21 -17.35 20.77 -7.76
N ALA A 22 -18.30 20.19 -7.02
CA ALA A 22 -18.01 19.10 -6.09
C ALA A 22 -17.77 17.76 -6.80
N THR A 23 -18.42 17.51 -7.92
CA THR A 23 -18.24 16.28 -8.71
C THR A 23 -16.94 16.27 -9.52
N ALA A 24 -16.43 17.43 -9.93
CA ALA A 24 -15.18 17.53 -10.66
C ALA A 24 -13.94 17.27 -9.79
N ILE A 25 -14.01 17.53 -8.48
CA ILE A 25 -12.93 17.31 -7.54
C ILE A 25 -12.72 15.81 -7.27
N HIS A 26 -13.78 15.02 -7.20
CA HIS A 26 -13.70 13.58 -7.00
C HIS A 26 -13.12 12.82 -8.19
N SER A 27 -13.30 13.30 -9.42
CA SER A 27 -12.78 12.66 -10.62
C SER A 27 -11.28 12.91 -10.87
N GLN A 28 -10.66 13.81 -10.09
CA GLN A 28 -9.25 14.19 -10.24
C GLN A 28 -8.33 13.58 -9.17
N GLN A 29 -8.85 12.77 -8.26
CA GLN A 29 -7.99 12.06 -7.33
C GLN A 29 -7.23 10.97 -8.06
N ALA A 30 -5.90 11.08 -8.03
CA ALA A 30 -5.03 10.07 -8.58
C ALA A 30 -5.24 8.74 -7.82
N LYS A 31 -5.43 7.64 -8.55
CA LYS A 31 -5.44 6.31 -7.95
C LYS A 31 -4.08 6.01 -7.34
N VAL A 32 -4.08 5.64 -6.06
CA VAL A 32 -2.89 5.14 -5.39
C VAL A 32 -2.73 3.66 -5.74
N MET A 33 -1.57 3.30 -6.30
CA MET A 33 -1.23 1.93 -6.62
C MET A 33 -0.73 1.21 -5.38
N PRO A 34 -1.00 -0.10 -5.24
CA PRO A 34 -0.43 -0.87 -4.15
C PRO A 34 1.09 -0.92 -4.25
N GLY A 35 1.75 -1.14 -3.12
CA GLY A 35 3.17 -1.43 -3.06
C GLY A 35 3.40 -2.86 -2.61
N TYR A 36 4.37 -3.53 -3.20
CA TYR A 36 4.72 -4.90 -2.84
C TYR A 36 6.16 -4.98 -2.36
N ALA A 37 6.35 -5.58 -1.19
CA ALA A 37 7.67 -6.04 -0.78
C ALA A 37 7.82 -7.50 -1.23
N ILE A 38 8.84 -7.77 -2.04
CA ILE A 38 9.09 -9.09 -2.61
C ILE A 38 10.41 -9.61 -2.04
N ALA A 39 10.41 -10.84 -1.58
CA ALA A 39 11.59 -11.50 -1.06
C ALA A 39 11.77 -12.89 -1.65
N GLU A 40 12.97 -13.15 -2.12
CA GLU A 40 13.47 -14.47 -2.42
C GLU A 40 14.43 -14.85 -1.30
N VAL A 41 14.16 -15.93 -0.59
CA VAL A 41 14.87 -16.28 0.63
C VAL A 41 15.43 -17.68 0.54
N ASP A 42 16.72 -17.82 0.79
CA ASP A 42 17.39 -19.09 1.01
C ASP A 42 17.80 -19.19 2.47
N VAL A 43 17.05 -19.96 3.25
CA VAL A 43 17.28 -20.13 4.68
C VAL A 43 18.49 -21.03 4.89
N THR A 44 19.52 -20.51 5.57
CA THR A 44 20.74 -21.24 5.90
C THR A 44 20.78 -21.76 7.32
N ASP A 45 20.02 -21.12 8.22
CA ASP A 45 19.86 -21.53 9.63
C ASP A 45 18.36 -21.48 10.01
N PRO A 46 17.64 -22.60 9.85
CA PRO A 46 16.20 -22.65 10.09
C PRO A 46 15.78 -22.27 11.51
N ALA A 47 16.52 -22.66 12.52
CA ALA A 47 16.20 -22.37 13.93
C ALA A 47 16.25 -20.86 14.22
N THR A 48 17.28 -20.18 13.73
CA THR A 48 17.40 -18.73 13.87
C THR A 48 16.38 -17.99 13.00
N PHE A 49 16.16 -18.46 11.77
CA PHE A 49 15.17 -17.86 10.88
C PHE A 49 13.75 -17.93 11.46
N GLN A 50 13.42 -18.98 12.19
CA GLN A 50 12.11 -19.11 12.84
C GLN A 50 11.82 -17.96 13.80
N LYS A 51 12.83 -17.49 14.51
CA LYS A 51 12.70 -16.32 15.41
C LYS A 51 12.32 -15.04 14.64
N TYR A 52 12.86 -14.87 13.44
CA TYR A 52 12.48 -13.81 12.53
C TYR A 52 11.03 -13.99 12.04
N ALA A 53 10.72 -15.19 11.55
CA ALA A 53 9.41 -15.50 10.95
C ALA A 53 8.24 -15.30 11.93
N GLU A 54 8.46 -15.52 13.22
CA GLU A 54 7.46 -15.31 14.27
C GLU A 54 7.18 -13.83 14.54
N LYS A 55 8.17 -12.97 14.36
CA LYS A 55 8.09 -11.54 14.70
C LYS A 55 7.64 -10.66 13.55
N VAL A 56 7.91 -11.07 12.33
CA VAL A 56 7.64 -10.28 11.12
C VAL A 56 6.16 -9.93 10.94
N PRO A 57 5.18 -10.83 11.17
CA PRO A 57 3.78 -10.50 10.93
C PRO A 57 3.28 -9.28 11.69
N GLY A 58 3.71 -9.11 12.94
CA GLY A 58 3.33 -7.95 13.75
C GLY A 58 3.83 -6.63 13.17
N THR A 59 5.05 -6.63 12.62
CA THR A 59 5.61 -5.43 11.99
C THR A 59 4.88 -5.06 10.71
N ILE A 60 4.50 -6.06 9.92
CA ILE A 60 3.73 -5.88 8.67
C ILE A 60 2.36 -5.29 8.99
N ALA A 61 1.65 -5.88 9.94
CA ALA A 61 0.32 -5.43 10.34
C ALA A 61 0.31 -3.99 10.83
N ALA A 62 1.35 -3.56 11.56
CA ALA A 62 1.49 -2.19 12.05
C ALA A 62 1.53 -1.14 10.92
N TYR A 63 1.91 -1.53 9.72
CA TYR A 63 1.95 -0.67 8.53
C TYR A 63 0.84 -0.98 7.52
N GLY A 64 -0.17 -1.72 7.95
CA GLY A 64 -1.34 -2.04 7.10
C GLY A 64 -1.05 -3.06 6.00
N GLY A 65 0.05 -3.78 6.10
CA GLY A 65 0.43 -4.80 5.14
C GLY A 65 -0.18 -6.17 5.43
N HIS A 66 -0.16 -7.01 4.41
CA HIS A 66 -0.57 -8.41 4.55
C HIS A 66 0.18 -9.28 3.54
N TYR A 67 0.32 -10.56 3.87
CA TYR A 67 0.94 -11.51 2.96
C TYR A 67 0.02 -11.83 1.78
N MET A 68 0.55 -11.76 0.57
CA MET A 68 -0.04 -12.29 -0.65
C MET A 68 0.49 -13.70 -0.95
N VAL A 69 1.80 -13.88 -0.76
CA VAL A 69 2.51 -15.15 -0.88
C VAL A 69 3.45 -15.28 0.31
N ARG A 70 3.41 -16.41 0.99
CA ARG A 70 4.27 -16.69 2.13
C ARG A 70 4.83 -18.10 2.04
N GLY A 71 5.87 -18.26 1.21
CA GLY A 71 6.31 -19.60 0.83
C GLY A 71 5.22 -20.26 -0.02
N GLY A 72 5.14 -21.50 -0.08
CA GLY A 72 4.17 -22.22 -0.89
C GLY A 72 4.82 -22.87 -2.09
N LYS A 73 4.02 -23.61 -2.84
CA LYS A 73 4.51 -24.36 -4.00
C LYS A 73 4.97 -23.41 -5.10
N VAL A 74 6.10 -23.72 -5.67
CA VAL A 74 6.62 -23.03 -6.85
C VAL A 74 6.75 -24.04 -7.98
N ALA A 75 6.24 -23.70 -9.15
CA ALA A 75 6.49 -24.43 -10.39
C ALA A 75 7.41 -23.56 -11.25
N SER A 76 8.63 -24.03 -11.46
CA SER A 76 9.56 -23.34 -12.37
C SER A 76 9.16 -23.61 -13.81
N ILE A 77 9.05 -22.56 -14.59
CA ILE A 77 8.77 -22.65 -16.02
C ILE A 77 10.06 -22.42 -16.80
N GLU A 78 10.83 -21.43 -16.38
CA GLU A 78 12.13 -21.10 -16.94
C GLU A 78 13.07 -20.67 -15.82
N GLY A 79 14.29 -21.17 -15.85
CA GLY A 79 15.30 -20.85 -14.85
C GLY A 79 15.07 -21.51 -13.49
N ASP A 80 15.88 -21.14 -12.52
CA ASP A 80 15.83 -21.70 -11.18
C ASP A 80 14.68 -21.11 -10.39
N ALA A 81 13.90 -21.97 -9.72
CA ALA A 81 12.85 -21.53 -8.81
C ALA A 81 13.46 -20.93 -7.54
N PRO A 82 12.85 -19.86 -6.97
CA PRO A 82 13.22 -19.40 -5.65
C PRO A 82 12.92 -20.49 -4.61
N LYS A 83 13.76 -20.62 -3.60
CA LYS A 83 13.56 -21.62 -2.53
C LYS A 83 12.39 -21.27 -1.64
N ARG A 84 12.33 -20.01 -1.22
CA ARG A 84 11.19 -19.44 -0.50
C ARG A 84 10.87 -18.09 -1.12
N PHE A 85 9.62 -17.93 -1.55
CA PHE A 85 9.15 -16.71 -2.19
C PHE A 85 8.08 -16.05 -1.32
N VAL A 86 8.20 -14.74 -1.12
CA VAL A 86 7.29 -13.98 -0.27
C VAL A 86 6.87 -12.72 -1.01
N ILE A 87 5.57 -12.43 -0.99
CA ILE A 87 5.02 -11.13 -1.43
C ILE A 87 4.17 -10.58 -0.30
N ILE A 88 4.47 -9.37 0.11
CA ILE A 88 3.72 -8.61 1.10
C ILE A 88 3.12 -7.40 0.39
N ALA A 89 1.81 -7.21 0.53
CA ALA A 89 1.11 -6.08 -0.07
C ALA A 89 0.87 -4.98 0.97
N PHE A 90 1.06 -3.74 0.53
CA PHE A 90 0.73 -2.52 1.27
C PHE A 90 -0.14 -1.62 0.40
N ASP A 91 -0.84 -0.68 1.01
CA ASP A 91 -1.74 0.23 0.29
C ASP A 91 -1.03 1.11 -0.74
N SER A 92 0.29 1.32 -0.58
CA SER A 92 1.09 2.12 -1.51
C SER A 92 2.55 1.71 -1.48
N PHE A 93 3.30 2.11 -2.49
CA PHE A 93 4.76 1.99 -2.55
C PHE A 93 5.41 2.67 -1.33
N GLU A 94 4.94 3.87 -0.96
CA GLU A 94 5.47 4.63 0.17
C GLU A 94 5.23 3.92 1.50
N LYS A 95 4.10 3.25 1.66
CA LYS A 95 3.82 2.45 2.86
C LYS A 95 4.71 1.21 2.96
N ALA A 96 4.96 0.54 1.85
CA ALA A 96 5.90 -0.57 1.80
C ALA A 96 7.32 -0.11 2.18
N LYS A 97 7.74 1.04 1.66
CA LYS A 97 9.01 1.67 2.02
C LYS A 97 9.07 2.05 3.50
N ALA A 98 7.99 2.63 4.02
CA ALA A 98 7.91 3.01 5.43
C ALA A 98 8.05 1.79 6.36
N TRP A 99 7.45 0.66 6.00
CA TRP A 99 7.63 -0.59 6.74
C TRP A 99 9.08 -1.07 6.71
N GLU A 100 9.70 -1.13 5.53
CA GLU A 100 11.09 -1.57 5.37
C GLU A 100 12.06 -0.70 6.18
N ASP A 101 11.81 0.61 6.21
CA ASP A 101 12.64 1.58 6.92
C ASP A 101 12.23 1.77 8.39
N SER A 102 11.20 1.05 8.87
CA SER A 102 10.66 1.24 10.21
C SER A 102 11.60 0.75 11.30
N PRO A 103 11.54 1.36 12.50
CA PRO A 103 12.26 0.86 13.68
C PRO A 103 11.85 -0.56 14.07
N GLU A 104 10.56 -0.89 13.93
CA GLU A 104 10.00 -2.19 14.29
C GLU A 104 10.60 -3.29 13.43
N TYR A 105 10.64 -3.10 12.12
CA TYR A 105 11.24 -4.07 11.21
C TYR A 105 12.78 -4.05 11.32
N GLY A 106 13.37 -2.90 11.50
CA GLY A 106 14.82 -2.74 11.70
C GLY A 106 15.34 -3.54 12.90
N ALA A 107 14.54 -3.66 13.95
CA ALA A 107 14.91 -4.41 15.14
C ALA A 107 15.06 -5.93 14.89
N ILE A 108 14.39 -6.48 13.88
CA ILE A 108 14.40 -7.92 13.59
C ILE A 108 15.09 -8.28 12.28
N LYS A 109 15.35 -7.33 11.42
CA LYS A 109 15.95 -7.54 10.09
C LYS A 109 17.30 -8.27 10.19
N GLY A 110 18.11 -7.99 11.20
CA GLY A 110 19.39 -8.63 11.44
C GLY A 110 19.29 -10.14 11.67
N ILE A 111 18.18 -10.60 12.24
CA ILE A 111 17.95 -12.05 12.43
C ILE A 111 17.84 -12.75 11.06
N ARG A 112 17.14 -12.13 10.10
CA ARG A 112 17.07 -12.64 8.73
C ARG A 112 18.44 -12.64 8.06
N HIS A 113 19.21 -11.56 8.17
CA HIS A 113 20.54 -11.45 7.60
C HIS A 113 21.50 -12.53 8.11
N ALA A 114 21.37 -12.89 9.40
CA ALA A 114 22.20 -13.90 10.03
C ALA A 114 21.81 -15.33 9.66
N SER A 115 20.58 -15.56 9.20
CA SER A 115 19.98 -16.89 9.04
C SER A 115 19.56 -17.25 7.62
N ALA A 116 19.73 -16.33 6.69
CA ALA A 116 19.32 -16.54 5.30
C ALA A 116 20.12 -15.66 4.34
N LYS A 117 20.23 -16.13 3.11
CA LYS A 117 20.61 -15.31 1.96
C LYS A 117 19.34 -14.88 1.25
N SER A 118 19.17 -13.60 1.03
CA SER A 118 17.94 -13.09 0.46
C SER A 118 18.15 -11.96 -0.52
N ARG A 119 17.24 -11.88 -1.48
CA ARG A 119 17.05 -10.74 -2.35
C ARG A 119 15.71 -10.13 -2.03
N VAL A 120 15.69 -8.85 -1.66
CA VAL A 120 14.50 -8.14 -1.25
C VAL A 120 14.40 -6.83 -2.00
N PHE A 121 13.22 -6.52 -2.52
CA PHE A 121 12.96 -5.26 -3.20
C PHE A 121 11.50 -4.87 -3.06
N ILE A 122 11.21 -3.60 -3.29
CA ILE A 122 9.86 -3.06 -3.29
C ILE A 122 9.53 -2.62 -4.71
N VAL A 123 8.32 -2.93 -5.14
CA VAL A 123 7.81 -2.58 -6.47
C VAL A 123 6.41 -2.01 -6.36
N GLU A 124 6.13 -1.02 -7.18
CA GLU A 124 4.77 -0.49 -7.31
C GLU A 124 3.92 -1.44 -8.15
N GLY A 125 2.72 -1.70 -7.68
CA GLY A 125 1.75 -2.51 -8.41
C GLY A 125 1.11 -1.75 -9.57
N ALA A 126 0.53 -2.50 -10.51
CA ALA A 126 -0.22 -1.93 -11.60
C ALA A 126 -1.58 -1.40 -11.12
N ALA A 127 -2.14 -0.45 -11.89
CA ALA A 127 -3.51 -0.02 -11.69
C ALA A 127 -4.47 -1.20 -11.87
N ALA A 128 -5.53 -1.24 -11.06
CA ALA A 128 -6.64 -2.16 -11.28
C ALA A 128 -7.28 -1.87 -12.66
N GLN A 129 -7.49 -2.91 -13.45
CA GLN A 129 -8.14 -2.84 -14.77
C GLN A 129 -9.63 -3.11 -14.63
#